data_93cac08fe8cd6b6c96b589806614598f
#
_entry.id   93cac08fe8cd6b6c96b589806614598f
#
_cell.length_a   1.000
_cell.length_b   1.000
_cell.length_c   1.000
_cell.angle_alpha   90.00
_cell.angle_beta   90.00
_cell.angle_gamma   90.00
#
_symmetry.space_group_name_H-M   'P 1'
#
loop_
_entity.id
_entity.type
_entity.pdbx_description
1 polymer ?
#
loop_
_entity_poly.entity_id
_entity_poly.type
_entity_poly.pdbx_seq_one_letter_code
_entity_poly.pdbx_strand_id
1 'polypeptide(L)'
;VPNIGLSEEDRKGVIGILSKVLADEYLLFTKTRNYHWNVVGPHFHDLHKFFESQYEEVDGKIDEIAERIRSLGGNTISTMAEFIQQTRLEENPGEYSDARTMVSKLLANHESTIRNLRKDVNVCFDKYHDIGTQDFLTGLIEDHEKMAWMLRAVIEERGR
;
A
#
# COMPACT_ATOMS: atom_id res chain seq x y z
N VAL A 1 -16.16 -0.90 -24.20
CA VAL A 1 -16.57 -0.37 -22.89
C VAL A 1 -17.10 -1.52 -22.05
N PRO A 2 -16.60 -1.77 -20.85
CA PRO A 2 -17.13 -2.85 -20.01
C PRO A 2 -18.62 -2.67 -19.70
N ASN A 3 -19.38 -3.75 -19.84
CA ASN A 3 -20.79 -3.79 -19.46
C ASN A 3 -20.94 -4.70 -18.22
N ILE A 4 -20.61 -4.15 -17.08
CA ILE A 4 -20.47 -4.89 -15.81
C ILE A 4 -21.42 -4.39 -14.71
N GLY A 5 -22.46 -3.65 -15.09
CA GLY A 5 -23.46 -3.15 -14.14
C GLY A 5 -23.05 -1.87 -13.39
N LEU A 6 -21.97 -1.21 -13.80
CA LEU A 6 -21.51 0.08 -13.29
C LEU A 6 -21.61 1.14 -14.39
N SER A 7 -22.01 2.35 -14.03
CA SER A 7 -21.98 3.49 -14.94
C SER A 7 -20.54 3.88 -15.31
N GLU A 8 -20.37 4.63 -16.37
CA GLU A 8 -19.05 5.17 -16.73
C GLU A 8 -18.51 6.12 -15.66
N GLU A 9 -19.38 6.91 -15.04
CA GLU A 9 -19.02 7.83 -13.96
C GLU A 9 -18.56 7.05 -12.72
N ASP A 10 -19.29 6.00 -12.31
CA ASP A 10 -18.89 5.16 -11.18
C ASP A 10 -17.53 4.50 -11.42
N ARG A 11 -17.34 3.91 -12.61
CA ARG A 11 -16.06 3.29 -12.97
C ARG A 11 -14.89 4.29 -12.93
N LYS A 12 -15.09 5.50 -13.49
CA LYS A 12 -14.06 6.55 -13.42
C LYS A 12 -13.73 6.98 -12.00
N GLY A 13 -14.75 7.11 -11.17
CA GLY A 13 -14.56 7.44 -9.75
C GLY A 13 -13.76 6.39 -9.00
N VAL A 14 -14.10 5.13 -9.18
CA VAL A 14 -13.37 4.00 -8.56
C VAL A 14 -11.93 3.91 -9.08
N ILE A 15 -11.71 4.08 -10.39
CA ILE A 15 -10.37 4.11 -10.99
C ILE A 15 -9.51 5.23 -10.38
N GLY A 16 -10.09 6.39 -10.13
CA GLY A 16 -9.40 7.49 -9.44
C GLY A 16 -8.94 7.12 -8.03
N ILE A 17 -9.77 6.39 -7.28
CA ILE A 17 -9.41 5.87 -5.95
C ILE A 17 -8.29 4.82 -6.07
N LEU A 18 -8.46 3.84 -6.94
CA LEU A 18 -7.47 2.77 -7.15
C LEU A 18 -6.12 3.31 -7.61
N SER A 19 -6.10 4.39 -8.38
CA SER A 19 -4.85 5.04 -8.82
C SER A 19 -4.07 5.63 -7.63
N LYS A 20 -4.76 6.22 -6.65
CA LYS A 20 -4.13 6.69 -5.41
C LYS A 20 -3.63 5.51 -4.57
N VAL A 21 -4.43 4.46 -4.45
CA VAL A 21 -4.03 3.24 -3.73
C VAL A 21 -2.79 2.62 -4.38
N LEU A 22 -2.77 2.52 -5.71
CA LEU A 22 -1.60 2.01 -6.45
C LEU A 22 -0.35 2.84 -6.18
N ALA A 23 -0.47 4.16 -6.19
CA ALA A 23 0.64 5.07 -5.90
C ALA A 23 1.15 4.91 -4.47
N ASP A 24 0.26 4.75 -3.49
CA ASP A 24 0.62 4.49 -2.09
C ASP A 24 1.38 3.17 -1.95
N GLU A 25 0.89 2.10 -2.58
CA GLU A 25 1.56 0.79 -2.56
C GLU A 25 2.94 0.85 -3.21
N TYR A 26 3.07 1.57 -4.33
CA TYR A 26 4.35 1.69 -5.03
C TYR A 26 5.39 2.47 -4.21
N LEU A 27 4.96 3.51 -3.52
CA LEU A 27 5.84 4.24 -2.60
C LEU A 27 6.25 3.35 -1.42
N LEU A 28 5.31 2.62 -0.84
CA LEU A 28 5.57 1.71 0.28
C LEU A 28 6.51 0.57 -0.13
N PHE A 29 6.32 -0.01 -1.32
CA PHE A 29 7.21 -0.98 -1.93
C PHE A 29 8.64 -0.44 -2.05
N THR A 30 8.78 0.76 -2.61
CA THR A 30 10.08 1.41 -2.81
C THR A 30 10.78 1.70 -1.49
N LYS A 31 10.06 2.24 -0.50
CA LYS A 31 10.59 2.52 0.84
C LYS A 31 11.03 1.23 1.55
N THR A 32 10.24 0.17 1.46
CA THR A 32 10.58 -1.12 2.08
C THR A 32 11.83 -1.74 1.44
N ARG A 33 11.97 -1.64 0.11
CA ARG A 33 13.20 -2.05 -0.59
C ARG A 33 14.40 -1.21 -0.18
N ASN A 34 14.23 0.10 -0.04
CA ASN A 34 15.29 0.97 0.47
C ASN A 34 15.79 0.46 1.84
N TYR A 35 14.88 0.17 2.75
CA TYR A 35 15.23 -0.31 4.08
C TYR A 35 15.82 -1.72 4.07
N HIS A 36 15.36 -2.58 3.18
CA HIS A 36 15.96 -3.89 2.93
C HIS A 36 17.45 -3.77 2.55
N TRP A 37 17.79 -2.80 1.69
CA TRP A 37 19.17 -2.58 1.27
C TRP A 37 20.02 -1.89 2.32
N ASN A 38 19.47 -0.91 3.03
CA ASN A 38 20.24 0.04 3.83
C ASN A 38 20.18 -0.22 5.34
N VAL A 39 19.42 -1.21 5.83
CA VAL A 39 19.42 -1.56 7.23
C VAL A 39 20.79 -2.06 7.68
N VAL A 40 21.21 -1.63 8.87
CA VAL A 40 22.47 -2.06 9.51
C VAL A 40 22.22 -2.37 10.98
N GLY A 41 23.14 -3.09 11.59
CA GLY A 41 23.12 -3.38 13.02
C GLY A 41 23.07 -4.87 13.34
N PRO A 42 22.94 -5.22 14.65
CA PRO A 42 23.04 -6.61 15.11
C PRO A 42 21.93 -7.53 14.59
N HIS A 43 20.81 -6.98 14.16
CA HIS A 43 19.69 -7.72 13.59
C HIS A 43 19.59 -7.57 12.05
N PHE A 44 20.69 -7.21 11.39
CA PHE A 44 20.72 -6.95 9.94
C PHE A 44 20.11 -8.10 9.14
N HIS A 45 20.56 -9.34 9.36
CA HIS A 45 20.13 -10.46 8.54
C HIS A 45 18.62 -10.71 8.66
N ASP A 46 18.09 -10.70 9.86
CA ASP A 46 16.67 -10.94 10.11
C ASP A 46 15.81 -9.82 9.53
N LEU A 47 16.21 -8.56 9.70
CA LEU A 47 15.48 -7.40 9.18
C LEU A 47 15.59 -7.29 7.66
N HIS A 48 16.75 -7.58 7.08
CA HIS A 48 16.95 -7.64 5.64
C HIS A 48 15.98 -8.65 5.00
N LYS A 49 15.88 -9.84 5.55
CA LYS A 49 14.94 -10.88 5.10
C LYS A 49 13.48 -10.52 5.39
N PHE A 50 13.20 -9.92 6.53
CA PHE A 50 11.86 -9.48 6.89
C PHE A 50 11.34 -8.39 5.94
N PHE A 51 12.14 -7.38 5.64
CA PHE A 51 11.77 -6.36 4.66
C PHE A 51 11.58 -6.94 3.26
N GLU A 52 12.40 -7.91 2.86
CA GLU A 52 12.23 -8.64 1.58
C GLU A 52 10.85 -9.29 1.51
N SER A 53 10.45 -10.04 2.53
CA SER A 53 9.14 -10.70 2.58
C SER A 53 8.00 -9.68 2.48
N GLN A 54 8.15 -8.50 3.09
CA GLN A 54 7.14 -7.46 3.04
C GLN A 54 7.07 -6.77 1.68
N TYR A 55 8.19 -6.41 1.06
CA TYR A 55 8.09 -5.78 -0.25
C TYR A 55 7.62 -6.73 -1.35
N GLU A 56 7.92 -8.02 -1.24
CA GLU A 56 7.39 -9.03 -2.18
C GLU A 56 5.87 -9.16 -2.07
N GLU A 57 5.32 -9.11 -0.85
CA GLU A 57 3.87 -9.10 -0.64
C GLU A 57 3.22 -7.83 -1.21
N VAL A 58 3.81 -6.66 -0.96
CA VAL A 58 3.33 -5.39 -1.52
C VAL A 58 3.41 -5.38 -3.06
N ASP A 59 4.46 -5.94 -3.65
CA ASP A 59 4.62 -6.05 -5.11
C ASP A 59 3.48 -6.85 -5.74
N GLY A 60 3.08 -7.95 -5.12
CA GLY A 60 1.91 -8.72 -5.54
C GLY A 60 0.62 -7.90 -5.50
N LYS A 61 0.44 -7.05 -4.49
CA LYS A 61 -0.72 -6.16 -4.38
C LYS A 61 -0.71 -5.06 -5.44
N ILE A 62 0.45 -4.51 -5.76
CA ILE A 62 0.62 -3.55 -6.85
C ILE A 62 0.05 -4.11 -8.16
N ASP A 63 0.42 -5.34 -8.50
CA ASP A 63 -0.07 -6.02 -9.70
C ASP A 63 -1.59 -6.21 -9.69
N GLU A 64 -2.13 -6.73 -8.59
CA GLU A 64 -3.57 -6.94 -8.43
C GLU A 64 -4.38 -5.64 -8.55
N ILE A 65 -3.89 -4.53 -7.96
CA ILE A 65 -4.55 -3.22 -8.03
C ILE A 65 -4.53 -2.69 -9.48
N ALA A 66 -3.38 -2.77 -10.14
CA ALA A 66 -3.22 -2.35 -11.54
C ALA A 66 -4.17 -3.12 -12.47
N GLU A 67 -4.27 -4.43 -12.31
CA GLU A 67 -5.18 -5.28 -13.08
C GLU A 67 -6.65 -5.00 -12.74
N ARG A 68 -6.98 -4.64 -11.49
CA ARG A 68 -8.32 -4.21 -11.11
C ARG A 68 -8.74 -2.94 -11.88
N ILE A 69 -7.84 -1.95 -12.00
CA ILE A 69 -8.07 -0.74 -12.82
C ILE A 69 -8.37 -1.14 -14.27
N ARG A 70 -7.60 -2.07 -14.83
CA ARG A 70 -7.82 -2.57 -16.19
C ARG A 70 -9.16 -3.29 -16.35
N SER A 71 -9.56 -4.06 -15.36
CA SER A 71 -10.85 -4.77 -15.35
C SER A 71 -12.03 -3.81 -15.35
N LEU A 72 -11.88 -2.63 -14.75
CA LEU A 72 -12.87 -1.55 -14.77
C LEU A 72 -12.84 -0.73 -16.08
N GLY A 73 -11.94 -1.03 -17.00
CA GLY A 73 -11.83 -0.38 -18.31
C GLY A 73 -10.98 0.89 -18.31
N GLY A 74 -10.19 1.13 -17.26
CA GLY A 74 -9.26 2.26 -17.17
C GLY A 74 -7.86 1.94 -17.67
N ASN A 75 -7.06 2.97 -17.88
CA ASN A 75 -5.62 2.84 -18.01
C ASN A 75 -4.96 3.00 -16.63
N THR A 76 -3.99 2.15 -16.38
CA THR A 76 -3.23 2.17 -15.12
C THR A 76 -2.12 3.22 -15.21
N ILE A 77 -2.00 4.07 -14.19
CA ILE A 77 -0.80 4.91 -14.03
C ILE A 77 0.41 4.00 -13.83
N SER A 78 1.54 4.35 -14.43
CA SER A 78 2.72 3.46 -14.40
C SER A 78 4.05 4.18 -14.57
N THR A 79 4.11 5.47 -14.25
CA THR A 79 5.36 6.24 -14.22
C THR A 79 5.67 6.72 -12.80
N MET A 80 6.95 6.88 -12.48
CA MET A 80 7.39 7.38 -11.18
C MET A 80 6.81 8.77 -10.88
N ALA A 81 6.72 9.63 -11.90
CA ALA A 81 6.14 10.97 -11.77
C ALA A 81 4.65 10.89 -11.37
N GLU A 82 3.89 10.00 -12.00
CA GLU A 82 2.47 9.79 -11.66
C GLU A 82 2.29 9.23 -10.25
N PHE A 83 3.13 8.28 -9.83
CA PHE A 83 3.08 7.74 -8.47
C PHE A 83 3.35 8.81 -7.41
N ILE A 84 4.37 9.64 -7.61
CA ILE A 84 4.68 10.74 -6.70
C ILE A 84 3.54 11.77 -6.65
N GLN A 85 2.93 12.07 -7.77
CA GLN A 85 1.80 13.00 -7.83
C GLN A 85 0.55 12.48 -7.12
N GLN A 86 0.29 11.17 -7.19
CA GLN A 86 -0.94 10.55 -6.71
C GLN A 86 -0.87 10.01 -5.29
N THR A 87 0.33 9.72 -4.79
CA THR A 87 0.48 9.11 -3.46
C THR A 87 0.04 10.04 -2.34
N ARG A 88 -0.52 9.43 -1.30
CA ARG A 88 -0.91 10.07 -0.04
C ARG A 88 0.14 9.85 1.06
N LEU A 89 1.23 9.14 0.74
CA LEU A 89 2.34 8.87 1.65
C LEU A 89 3.53 9.78 1.34
N GLU A 90 4.43 9.94 2.32
CA GLU A 90 5.61 10.78 2.19
C GLU A 90 6.88 9.93 2.03
N GLU A 91 7.77 10.40 1.16
CA GLU A 91 9.14 9.90 1.05
C GLU A 91 10.07 10.64 2.03
N ASN A 92 11.20 10.01 2.33
CA ASN A 92 12.24 10.60 3.16
C ASN A 92 13.61 10.52 2.43
N PRO A 93 13.80 11.27 1.34
CA PRO A 93 15.03 11.21 0.55
C PRO A 93 16.27 11.59 1.38
N GLY A 94 17.33 10.78 1.25
CA GLY A 94 18.61 11.04 1.92
C GLY A 94 18.64 10.74 3.42
N GLU A 95 17.56 10.19 3.98
CA GLU A 95 17.53 9.74 5.36
C GLU A 95 17.95 8.26 5.48
N TYR A 96 18.97 7.99 6.27
CA TYR A 96 19.44 6.64 6.59
C TYR A 96 19.33 6.44 8.10
N SER A 97 18.15 6.07 8.54
CA SER A 97 17.82 5.91 9.94
C SER A 97 18.36 4.58 10.51
N ASP A 98 18.41 4.46 11.85
CA ASP A 98 18.66 3.19 12.50
C ASP A 98 17.50 2.19 12.25
N ALA A 99 17.79 0.93 12.51
CA ALA A 99 16.86 -0.17 12.23
C ALA A 99 15.48 0.01 12.89
N ARG A 100 15.45 0.42 14.17
CA ARG A 100 14.20 0.63 14.92
C ARG A 100 13.37 1.75 14.32
N THR A 101 14.02 2.84 13.92
CA THR A 101 13.35 3.97 13.25
C THR A 101 12.81 3.58 11.88
N MET A 102 13.54 2.77 11.10
CA MET A 102 13.05 2.23 9.82
C MET A 102 11.76 1.42 10.02
N VAL A 103 11.74 0.50 10.99
CA VAL A 103 10.55 -0.30 11.30
C VAL A 103 9.38 0.60 11.73
N SER A 104 9.63 1.59 12.59
CA SER A 104 8.61 2.53 13.04
C SER A 104 8.03 3.36 11.91
N LYS A 105 8.85 3.80 10.95
CA LYS A 105 8.38 4.55 9.77
C LYS A 105 7.52 3.69 8.85
N LEU A 106 7.92 2.44 8.60
CA LEU A 106 7.09 1.51 7.82
C LEU A 106 5.77 1.22 8.52
N LEU A 107 5.79 0.98 9.82
CA LEU A 107 4.58 0.78 10.61
C LEU A 107 3.61 1.97 10.45
N ALA A 108 4.11 3.19 10.61
CA ALA A 108 3.32 4.41 10.44
C ALA A 108 2.73 4.53 9.03
N ASN A 109 3.48 4.14 8.00
CA ASN A 109 2.99 4.13 6.62
C ASN A 109 1.90 3.07 6.39
N HIS A 110 2.06 1.85 6.91
CA HIS A 110 1.00 0.83 6.84
C HIS A 110 -0.26 1.28 7.56
N GLU A 111 -0.14 1.84 8.75
CA GLU A 111 -1.30 2.35 9.50
C GLU A 111 -1.99 3.53 8.79
N SER A 112 -1.23 4.41 8.14
CA SER A 112 -1.79 5.48 7.29
C SER A 112 -2.54 4.90 6.08
N THR A 113 -1.95 3.90 5.43
CA THR A 113 -2.58 3.18 4.32
C THR A 113 -3.89 2.52 4.75
N ILE A 114 -3.92 1.85 5.90
CA ILE A 114 -5.13 1.23 6.46
C ILE A 114 -6.23 2.29 6.69
N ARG A 115 -5.89 3.42 7.29
CA ARG A 115 -6.86 4.51 7.51
C ARG A 115 -7.41 5.08 6.21
N ASN A 116 -6.56 5.24 5.20
CA ASN A 116 -6.99 5.69 3.87
C ASN A 116 -7.91 4.67 3.20
N LEU A 117 -7.52 3.40 3.22
CA LEU A 117 -8.32 2.31 2.63
C LEU A 117 -9.70 2.18 3.27
N ARG A 118 -9.83 2.37 4.59
CA ARG A 118 -11.13 2.37 5.27
C ARG A 118 -12.07 3.46 4.77
N LYS A 119 -11.54 4.62 4.40
CA LYS A 119 -12.32 5.68 3.76
C LYS A 119 -12.65 5.32 2.32
N ASP A 120 -11.68 4.81 1.58
CA ASP A 120 -11.81 4.42 0.18
C ASP A 120 -12.88 3.33 -0.02
N VAL A 121 -12.91 2.33 0.85
CA VAL A 121 -13.91 1.25 0.87
C VAL A 121 -15.34 1.80 0.93
N ASN A 122 -15.58 2.76 1.84
CA ASN A 122 -16.89 3.36 1.97
C ASN A 122 -17.29 4.16 0.73
N VAL A 123 -16.36 4.95 0.17
CA VAL A 123 -16.63 5.74 -1.04
C VAL A 123 -16.90 4.84 -2.25
N CYS A 124 -16.17 3.75 -2.42
CA CYS A 124 -16.40 2.81 -3.51
C CYS A 124 -17.80 2.23 -3.50
N PHE A 125 -18.33 1.91 -2.32
CA PHE A 125 -19.69 1.36 -2.19
C PHE A 125 -20.77 2.45 -2.17
N ASP A 126 -20.66 3.42 -1.26
CA ASP A 126 -21.73 4.38 -1.00
C ASP A 126 -21.91 5.37 -2.15
N LYS A 127 -20.83 5.78 -2.78
CA LYS A 127 -20.86 6.77 -3.86
C LYS A 127 -20.87 6.15 -5.25
N TYR A 128 -20.07 5.11 -5.46
CA TYR A 128 -19.87 4.54 -6.79
C TYR A 128 -20.48 3.14 -6.98
N HIS A 129 -21.17 2.63 -5.97
CA HIS A 129 -21.94 1.38 -6.03
C HIS A 129 -21.12 0.15 -6.43
N ASP A 130 -19.81 0.19 -6.29
CA ASP A 130 -18.91 -0.91 -6.66
C ASP A 130 -18.56 -1.78 -5.46
N ILE A 131 -19.43 -2.74 -5.20
CA ILE A 131 -19.22 -3.75 -4.15
C ILE A 131 -18.01 -4.65 -4.44
N GLY A 132 -17.66 -4.85 -5.71
CA GLY A 132 -16.50 -5.66 -6.09
C GLY A 132 -15.18 -5.00 -5.68
N THR A 133 -15.04 -3.69 -5.89
CA THR A 133 -13.87 -2.96 -5.42
C THR A 133 -13.89 -2.76 -3.90
N GLN A 134 -15.06 -2.58 -3.30
CA GLN A 134 -15.20 -2.58 -1.84
C GLN A 134 -14.61 -3.85 -1.22
N ASP A 135 -15.00 -5.01 -1.73
CA ASP A 135 -14.50 -6.32 -1.26
C ASP A 135 -13.00 -6.46 -1.49
N PHE A 136 -12.52 -6.10 -2.66
CA PHE A 136 -11.10 -6.11 -3.01
C PHE A 136 -10.25 -5.26 -2.05
N LEU A 137 -10.66 -4.04 -1.77
CA LEU A 137 -9.96 -3.13 -0.85
C LEU A 137 -10.09 -3.59 0.61
N THR A 138 -11.18 -4.25 0.98
CA THR A 138 -11.34 -4.87 2.31
C THR A 138 -10.28 -5.94 2.54
N GLY A 139 -10.02 -6.79 1.57
CA GLY A 139 -8.92 -7.77 1.62
C GLY A 139 -7.55 -7.11 1.75
N LEU A 140 -7.34 -6.00 1.04
CA LEU A 140 -6.10 -5.23 1.12
C LEU A 140 -5.89 -4.61 2.51
N ILE A 141 -6.94 -4.16 3.18
CA ILE A 141 -6.89 -3.70 4.58
C ILE A 141 -6.36 -4.82 5.48
N GLU A 142 -6.91 -6.02 5.36
CA GLU A 142 -6.51 -7.17 6.18
C GLU A 142 -5.02 -7.52 5.97
N ASP A 143 -4.54 -7.47 4.74
CA ASP A 143 -3.13 -7.73 4.41
C ASP A 143 -2.21 -6.67 5.06
N HIS A 144 -2.57 -5.40 4.99
CA HIS A 144 -1.82 -4.33 5.65
C HIS A 144 -1.88 -4.41 7.18
N GLU A 145 -3.00 -4.79 7.75
CA GLU A 145 -3.12 -5.00 9.19
C GLU A 145 -2.17 -6.10 9.68
N LYS A 146 -2.03 -7.18 8.90
CA LYS A 146 -1.08 -8.26 9.20
C LYS A 146 0.37 -7.79 9.11
N MET A 147 0.74 -7.08 8.05
CA MET A 147 2.08 -6.51 7.90
C MET A 147 2.40 -5.50 9.01
N ALA A 148 1.45 -4.66 9.38
CA ALA A 148 1.58 -3.70 10.47
C ALA A 148 1.75 -4.41 11.83
N TRP A 149 1.00 -5.49 12.08
CA TRP A 149 1.17 -6.31 13.28
C TRP A 149 2.59 -6.86 13.39
N MET A 150 3.12 -7.40 12.30
CA MET A 150 4.48 -7.97 12.29
C MET A 150 5.55 -6.90 12.54
N LEU A 151 5.41 -5.71 11.94
CA LEU A 151 6.30 -4.56 12.20
C LEU A 151 6.24 -4.11 13.65
N ARG A 152 5.04 -4.01 14.21
CA ARG A 152 4.84 -3.63 15.63
C ARG A 152 5.50 -4.63 16.57
N ALA A 153 5.37 -5.92 16.27
CA ALA A 153 5.96 -6.98 17.08
C ALA A 153 7.50 -6.91 17.14
N VAL A 154 8.14 -6.38 16.08
CA VAL A 154 9.60 -6.21 16.05
C VAL A 154 10.08 -5.14 17.04
N ILE A 155 9.31 -4.08 17.25
CA ILE A 155 9.70 -2.94 18.09
C ILE A 155 9.01 -2.90 19.44
N GLU A 156 8.01 -3.74 19.67
CA GLU A 156 7.26 -3.80 20.94
C GLU A 156 8.11 -4.43 22.04
N GLU A 157 8.28 -3.72 23.14
CA GLU A 157 8.90 -4.25 24.33
C GLU A 157 7.81 -4.69 25.31
N ARG A 158 7.81 -5.97 25.67
CA ARG A 158 6.96 -6.44 26.77
C ARG A 158 7.54 -5.89 28.07
N GLY A 159 6.74 -5.15 28.81
CA GLY A 159 7.11 -4.72 30.15
C GLY A 159 7.55 -5.91 31.00
N ARG A 160 8.67 -5.76 31.70
CA ARG A 160 9.15 -6.74 32.67
C ARG A 160 8.26 -6.77 33.88
#